data_507f6691fea02105e33102c4eaa8135c
#
_entry.id   507f6691fea02105e33102c4eaa8135c
#
_cell.length_a   1.000
_cell.length_b   1.000
_cell.length_c   1.000
_cell.angle_alpha   90.00
_cell.angle_beta   90.00
_cell.angle_gamma   90.00
#
_symmetry.space_group_name_H-M   'P 1'
#
loop_
_entity.id
_entity.type
_entity.pdbx_description
1 polymer ?
#
loop_
_entity_poly.entity_id
_entity_poly.type
_entity_poly.pdbx_seq_one_letter_code
_entity_poly.pdbx_strand_id
1 'polypeptide(L)'
;ITLDNRFQRYILFNTPILRHHVGTMWAEGPAWNGVGRFLVWSDIPNNRQLRWIEDDNRVTEFRNPSGNSNGNTFDFEGRQISCEHGNRRVVRYEYDGTITVIADSYEGQPLNSPNDATVHPDGSIWFTDPPYGIRGNYEGNRAEQLHPLSVYRVDSSGQINRVTDDIDAPNGLCFSPDYSLLYVANTGAGRDIKVWDVDGARLRNGRVFTELVDPTTDSRTSADGIRCDVDGNVWAGARPGVQVVAPDGDTIGVI
;
A
#
# COMPACT_ATOMS: atom_id res chain seq x y z
N ILE A 1 14.39 -17.08 -3.65
CA ILE A 1 15.86 -16.88 -3.69
C ILE A 1 16.29 -16.42 -2.29
N THR A 2 17.17 -17.18 -1.63
CA THR A 2 17.82 -16.76 -0.38
C THR A 2 19.08 -15.97 -0.72
N LEU A 3 19.15 -14.72 -0.30
CA LEU A 3 20.30 -13.85 -0.50
C LEU A 3 21.16 -13.75 0.78
N ASP A 4 20.52 -13.87 1.94
CA ASP A 4 21.16 -13.84 3.26
C ASP A 4 20.56 -14.92 4.17
N ASN A 5 21.33 -15.44 5.11
CA ASN A 5 20.87 -16.48 6.05
C ASN A 5 19.72 -16.03 6.95
N ARG A 6 19.56 -14.72 7.20
CA ARG A 6 18.41 -14.14 7.93
C ARG A 6 17.08 -14.50 7.30
N PHE A 7 17.03 -14.70 5.98
CA PHE A 7 15.80 -15.05 5.27
C PHE A 7 15.34 -16.50 5.52
N GLN A 8 16.23 -17.41 5.93
CA GLN A 8 15.90 -18.83 6.11
C GLN A 8 14.77 -19.06 7.15
N ARG A 9 14.62 -18.18 8.15
CA ARG A 9 13.55 -18.27 9.16
C ARG A 9 12.16 -18.07 8.58
N TYR A 10 12.05 -17.44 7.40
CA TYR A 10 10.78 -17.17 6.71
C TYR A 10 10.45 -18.26 5.67
N ILE A 11 11.33 -19.21 5.46
CA ILE A 11 11.13 -20.30 4.50
C ILE A 11 10.72 -21.57 5.25
N LEU A 12 9.48 -21.99 5.03
CA LEU A 12 9.02 -23.29 5.49
C LEU A 12 9.28 -24.33 4.40
N PHE A 13 10.10 -25.34 4.69
CA PHE A 13 10.66 -26.29 3.74
C PHE A 13 9.65 -26.94 2.76
N ASN A 14 8.39 -27.17 3.22
CA ASN A 14 7.35 -27.82 2.44
C ASN A 14 6.17 -26.92 2.09
N THR A 15 6.29 -25.59 2.23
CA THR A 15 5.20 -24.67 1.92
C THR A 15 5.23 -24.30 0.44
N PRO A 16 4.24 -24.73 -0.36
CA PRO A 16 4.14 -24.35 -1.76
C PRO A 16 3.62 -22.92 -1.91
N ILE A 17 3.98 -22.28 -3.02
CA ILE A 17 3.29 -21.08 -3.48
C ILE A 17 1.98 -21.53 -4.12
N LEU A 18 0.85 -21.10 -3.54
CA LEU A 18 -0.49 -21.44 -4.02
C LEU A 18 -1.07 -20.29 -4.83
N ARG A 19 -1.58 -20.61 -6.01
CA ARG A 19 -2.33 -19.66 -6.82
C ARG A 19 -3.81 -19.78 -6.50
N HIS A 20 -4.35 -18.83 -5.73
CA HIS A 20 -5.75 -18.86 -5.29
C HIS A 20 -6.72 -18.36 -6.36
N HIS A 21 -6.29 -17.49 -7.27
CA HIS A 21 -7.17 -16.90 -8.28
C HIS A 21 -6.45 -16.60 -9.60
N VAL A 22 -7.24 -16.53 -10.67
CA VAL A 22 -6.88 -16.07 -12.02
C VAL A 22 -8.01 -15.23 -12.57
N GLY A 23 -7.73 -14.32 -13.53
CA GLY A 23 -8.75 -13.54 -14.21
C GLY A 23 -8.95 -12.12 -13.67
N THR A 24 -8.03 -11.61 -12.84
CA THR A 24 -7.89 -10.18 -12.61
C THR A 24 -7.19 -9.54 -13.80
N MET A 25 -7.61 -8.33 -14.14
CA MET A 25 -6.91 -7.53 -15.15
C MET A 25 -5.69 -6.83 -14.57
N TRP A 26 -5.82 -6.29 -13.32
CA TRP A 26 -4.74 -5.66 -12.58
C TRP A 26 -5.01 -5.80 -11.08
N ALA A 27 -4.32 -6.74 -10.44
CA ALA A 27 -4.49 -7.04 -9.02
C ALA A 27 -3.64 -6.11 -8.17
N GLU A 28 -4.27 -5.45 -7.18
CA GLU A 28 -3.64 -4.46 -6.34
C GLU A 28 -4.15 -4.48 -4.89
N GLY A 29 -3.40 -3.86 -4.00
CA GLY A 29 -3.80 -3.55 -2.64
C GLY A 29 -4.23 -4.76 -1.81
N PRO A 30 -3.44 -5.85 -1.74
CA PRO A 30 -3.79 -6.99 -0.90
C PRO A 30 -3.76 -6.59 0.58
N ALA A 31 -4.84 -6.91 1.32
CA ALA A 31 -4.95 -6.65 2.74
C ALA A 31 -5.59 -7.83 3.48
N TRP A 32 -4.92 -8.28 4.53
CA TRP A 32 -5.38 -9.38 5.38
C TRP A 32 -6.24 -8.87 6.53
N ASN A 33 -7.41 -9.47 6.71
CA ASN A 33 -8.23 -9.29 7.90
C ASN A 33 -8.05 -10.49 8.84
N GLY A 34 -7.29 -10.29 9.92
CA GLY A 34 -6.96 -11.36 10.87
C GLY A 34 -8.15 -11.85 11.70
N VAL A 35 -9.16 -11.01 11.92
CA VAL A 35 -10.38 -11.40 12.66
C VAL A 35 -11.31 -12.24 11.80
N GLY A 36 -11.55 -11.78 10.57
CA GLY A 36 -12.40 -12.49 9.62
C GLY A 36 -11.69 -13.60 8.83
N ARG A 37 -10.36 -13.74 8.97
CA ARG A 37 -9.52 -14.72 8.29
C ARG A 37 -9.74 -14.71 6.78
N PHE A 38 -9.61 -13.53 6.18
CA PHE A 38 -9.74 -13.36 4.73
C PHE A 38 -8.78 -12.33 4.18
N LEU A 39 -8.39 -12.51 2.92
CA LEU A 39 -7.62 -11.57 2.13
C LEU A 39 -8.55 -10.84 1.18
N VAL A 40 -8.48 -9.52 1.13
CA VAL A 40 -9.09 -8.72 0.06
C VAL A 40 -8.02 -8.19 -0.88
N TRP A 41 -8.38 -7.98 -2.15
CA TRP A 41 -7.58 -7.23 -3.11
C TRP A 41 -8.47 -6.57 -4.14
N SER A 42 -7.94 -5.56 -4.80
CA SER A 42 -8.60 -4.82 -5.86
C SER A 42 -8.28 -5.43 -7.23
N ASP A 43 -9.27 -5.44 -8.12
CA ASP A 43 -9.13 -5.66 -9.56
C ASP A 43 -9.55 -4.35 -10.22
N ILE A 44 -8.58 -3.42 -10.34
CA ILE A 44 -8.84 -1.99 -10.58
C ILE A 44 -9.63 -1.76 -11.86
N PRO A 45 -9.20 -2.26 -13.06
CA PRO A 45 -9.91 -1.96 -14.30
C PRO A 45 -11.31 -2.58 -14.36
N ASN A 46 -11.51 -3.71 -13.67
CA ASN A 46 -12.83 -4.34 -13.56
C ASN A 46 -13.71 -3.68 -12.49
N ASN A 47 -13.21 -2.63 -11.82
CA ASN A 47 -13.94 -1.85 -10.83
C ASN A 47 -14.56 -2.71 -9.71
N ARG A 48 -13.81 -3.70 -9.22
CA ARG A 48 -14.26 -4.63 -8.19
C ARG A 48 -13.18 -4.96 -7.18
N GLN A 49 -13.59 -5.44 -6.01
CA GLN A 49 -12.74 -6.09 -5.03
C GLN A 49 -13.07 -7.57 -4.95
N LEU A 50 -12.05 -8.39 -4.81
CA LEU A 50 -12.15 -9.83 -4.59
C LEU A 50 -11.76 -10.15 -3.14
N ARG A 51 -12.28 -11.27 -2.62
CA ARG A 51 -11.98 -11.77 -1.30
C ARG A 51 -11.72 -13.27 -1.34
N TRP A 52 -10.55 -13.68 -0.86
CA TRP A 52 -10.25 -15.08 -0.55
C TRP A 52 -10.52 -15.35 0.92
N ILE A 53 -11.28 -16.41 1.20
CA ILE A 53 -11.65 -16.85 2.55
C ILE A 53 -10.80 -18.06 2.90
N GLU A 54 -10.03 -17.96 4.00
CA GLU A 54 -9.08 -18.99 4.40
C GLU A 54 -9.77 -20.30 4.77
N ASP A 55 -10.91 -20.24 5.47
CA ASP A 55 -11.58 -21.41 6.02
C ASP A 55 -12.11 -22.39 4.96
N ASP A 56 -12.54 -21.90 3.81
CA ASP A 56 -13.10 -22.73 2.74
C ASP A 56 -12.33 -22.61 1.41
N ASN A 57 -11.24 -21.84 1.41
CA ASN A 57 -10.36 -21.63 0.26
C ASN A 57 -11.08 -21.07 -0.98
N ARG A 58 -12.20 -20.34 -0.80
CA ARG A 58 -12.95 -19.75 -1.91
C ARG A 58 -12.58 -18.30 -2.16
N VAL A 59 -12.60 -17.94 -3.43
CA VAL A 59 -12.54 -16.54 -3.87
C VAL A 59 -13.93 -16.09 -4.28
N THR A 60 -14.34 -14.95 -3.77
CA THR A 60 -15.65 -14.34 -4.07
C THR A 60 -15.46 -12.89 -4.49
N GLU A 61 -16.38 -12.38 -5.30
CA GLU A 61 -16.50 -10.94 -5.49
C GLU A 61 -16.98 -10.32 -4.17
N PHE A 62 -16.25 -9.32 -3.68
CA PHE A 62 -16.51 -8.72 -2.37
C PHE A 62 -17.24 -7.39 -2.49
N ARG A 63 -16.83 -6.56 -3.46
CA ARG A 63 -17.48 -5.26 -3.78
C ARG A 63 -17.50 -5.04 -5.28
N ASN A 64 -18.63 -4.56 -5.77
CA ASN A 64 -18.82 -4.17 -7.16
C ASN A 64 -20.00 -3.19 -7.25
N PRO A 65 -19.80 -1.90 -7.65
CA PRO A 65 -18.52 -1.29 -7.99
C PRO A 65 -17.64 -1.00 -6.76
N SER A 66 -16.31 -0.90 -6.96
CA SER A 66 -15.34 -0.57 -5.92
C SER A 66 -14.79 0.86 -6.01
N GLY A 67 -15.24 1.65 -6.97
CA GLY A 67 -14.69 2.97 -7.25
C GLY A 67 -13.29 2.91 -7.88
N ASN A 68 -12.96 1.86 -8.64
CA ASN A 68 -11.62 1.56 -9.14
C ASN A 68 -10.60 1.60 -7.98
N SER A 69 -10.93 0.91 -6.89
CA SER A 69 -10.07 0.86 -5.71
C SER A 69 -8.70 0.29 -6.05
N ASN A 70 -7.65 0.83 -5.38
CA ASN A 70 -6.28 0.32 -5.44
C ASN A 70 -5.91 -0.26 -4.07
N GLY A 71 -5.17 0.47 -3.24
CA GLY A 71 -4.70 0.04 -1.94
C GLY A 71 -5.82 -0.19 -0.93
N ASN A 72 -5.65 -1.20 -0.09
CA ASN A 72 -6.55 -1.51 1.00
C ASN A 72 -5.76 -1.75 2.28
N THR A 73 -6.38 -1.45 3.42
CA THR A 73 -5.90 -1.81 4.75
C THR A 73 -7.09 -1.97 5.69
N PHE A 74 -6.82 -2.37 6.93
CA PHE A 74 -7.82 -2.42 7.98
C PHE A 74 -7.38 -1.54 9.15
N ASP A 75 -8.33 -0.84 9.77
CA ASP A 75 -8.08 -0.13 11.01
C ASP A 75 -8.04 -1.10 12.21
N PHE A 76 -7.69 -0.58 13.39
CA PHE A 76 -7.58 -1.39 14.60
C PHE A 76 -8.93 -1.93 15.11
N GLU A 77 -10.04 -1.44 14.55
CA GLU A 77 -11.37 -1.97 14.81
C GLU A 77 -11.78 -3.02 13.75
N GLY A 78 -10.94 -3.28 12.74
CA GLY A 78 -11.18 -4.26 11.68
C GLY A 78 -12.05 -3.73 10.53
N ARG A 79 -12.29 -2.41 10.45
CA ARG A 79 -12.98 -1.79 9.32
C ARG A 79 -12.03 -1.58 8.17
N GLN A 80 -12.49 -1.89 6.97
CA GLN A 80 -11.68 -1.74 5.77
C GLN A 80 -11.54 -0.26 5.38
N ILE A 81 -10.31 0.15 5.08
CA ILE A 81 -9.98 1.42 4.44
C ILE A 81 -9.54 1.12 3.02
N SER A 82 -9.98 1.90 2.05
CA SER A 82 -9.69 1.71 0.63
C SER A 82 -9.40 3.04 -0.05
N CYS A 83 -8.41 3.02 -0.94
CA CYS A 83 -8.07 4.13 -1.82
C CYS A 83 -8.81 3.95 -3.14
N GLU A 84 -9.70 4.87 -3.50
CA GLU A 84 -10.52 4.80 -4.71
C GLU A 84 -9.99 5.75 -5.78
N HIS A 85 -9.38 5.21 -6.84
CA HIS A 85 -8.88 6.00 -7.98
C HIS A 85 -10.01 6.69 -8.75
N GLY A 86 -11.09 5.97 -9.05
CA GLY A 86 -12.20 6.48 -9.85
C GLY A 86 -12.95 7.63 -9.16
N ASN A 87 -12.99 7.64 -7.84
CA ASN A 87 -13.63 8.68 -7.04
C ASN A 87 -12.64 9.67 -6.42
N ARG A 88 -11.32 9.47 -6.59
CA ARG A 88 -10.23 10.32 -6.10
C ARG A 88 -10.34 10.54 -4.59
N ARG A 89 -10.54 9.47 -3.81
CA ARG A 89 -10.78 9.56 -2.37
C ARG A 89 -10.26 8.36 -1.59
N VAL A 90 -10.10 8.54 -0.28
CA VAL A 90 -9.91 7.47 0.69
C VAL A 90 -11.20 7.29 1.47
N VAL A 91 -11.65 6.05 1.60
CA VAL A 91 -12.89 5.71 2.29
C VAL A 91 -12.67 4.66 3.37
N ARG A 92 -13.57 4.63 4.36
CA ARG A 92 -13.72 3.54 5.31
C ARG A 92 -15.11 2.92 5.17
N TYR A 93 -15.15 1.60 5.11
CA TYR A 93 -16.40 0.84 5.10
C TYR A 93 -16.79 0.51 6.53
N GLU A 94 -17.95 1.02 6.94
CA GLU A 94 -18.48 0.81 8.29
C GLU A 94 -19.21 -0.54 8.41
N TYR A 95 -19.41 -1.03 9.64
CA TYR A 95 -20.06 -2.30 9.90
C TYR A 95 -21.53 -2.34 9.52
N ASP A 96 -22.20 -1.19 9.50
CA ASP A 96 -23.60 -1.07 9.05
C ASP A 96 -23.74 -0.99 7.52
N GLY A 97 -22.62 -1.10 6.78
CA GLY A 97 -22.59 -1.03 5.33
C GLY A 97 -22.48 0.38 4.76
N THR A 98 -22.47 1.43 5.59
CA THR A 98 -22.25 2.80 5.13
C THR A 98 -20.78 3.02 4.76
N ILE A 99 -20.52 4.09 3.98
CA ILE A 99 -19.19 4.50 3.56
C ILE A 99 -18.88 5.86 4.17
N THR A 100 -17.85 5.94 4.99
CA THR A 100 -17.29 7.20 5.48
C THR A 100 -16.18 7.66 4.57
N VAL A 101 -16.30 8.86 3.99
CA VAL A 101 -15.23 9.49 3.24
C VAL A 101 -14.21 10.04 4.24
N ILE A 102 -12.97 9.53 4.18
CA ILE A 102 -11.87 9.96 5.04
C ILE A 102 -11.21 11.22 4.46
N ALA A 103 -10.96 11.20 3.14
CA ALA A 103 -10.43 12.35 2.41
C ALA A 103 -10.81 12.24 0.93
N ASP A 104 -11.22 13.34 0.32
CA ASP A 104 -11.47 13.50 -1.12
C ASP A 104 -10.84 14.75 -1.70
N SER A 105 -10.38 15.66 -0.83
CA SER A 105 -9.86 16.96 -1.23
C SER A 105 -8.81 17.48 -0.25
N TYR A 106 -7.93 18.33 -0.75
CA TYR A 106 -6.95 19.09 0.02
C TYR A 106 -6.92 20.53 -0.46
N GLU A 107 -6.94 21.51 0.46
CA GLU A 107 -6.97 22.95 0.14
C GLU A 107 -8.08 23.34 -0.86
N GLY A 108 -9.23 22.66 -0.79
CA GLY A 108 -10.40 22.92 -1.63
C GLY A 108 -10.31 22.35 -3.06
N GLN A 109 -9.30 21.56 -3.37
CA GLN A 109 -9.15 20.89 -4.66
C GLN A 109 -9.20 19.36 -4.47
N PRO A 110 -9.77 18.60 -5.43
CA PRO A 110 -9.77 17.15 -5.40
C PRO A 110 -8.36 16.57 -5.27
N LEU A 111 -8.18 15.49 -4.50
CA LEU A 111 -6.94 14.71 -4.48
C LEU A 111 -6.57 14.22 -5.89
N ASN A 112 -5.32 13.80 -6.11
CA ASN A 112 -4.93 13.23 -7.40
C ASN A 112 -5.61 11.88 -7.63
N SER A 113 -5.06 10.82 -7.06
CA SER A 113 -5.68 9.48 -7.02
C SER A 113 -5.04 8.66 -5.89
N PRO A 114 -5.58 8.72 -4.67
CA PRO A 114 -5.03 8.00 -3.54
C PRO A 114 -4.74 6.54 -3.89
N ASN A 115 -3.51 6.09 -3.57
CA ASN A 115 -3.01 4.81 -4.04
C ASN A 115 -2.98 3.75 -2.93
N ASP A 116 -2.25 3.98 -1.85
CA ASP A 116 -2.17 3.05 -0.71
C ASP A 116 -2.34 3.80 0.62
N ALA A 117 -2.75 3.09 1.66
CA ALA A 117 -3.03 3.66 2.98
C ALA A 117 -2.53 2.77 4.11
N THR A 118 -2.17 3.39 5.23
CA THR A 118 -1.82 2.72 6.49
C THR A 118 -2.41 3.47 7.67
N VAL A 119 -2.59 2.78 8.81
CA VAL A 119 -3.22 3.34 10.02
C VAL A 119 -2.20 3.41 11.14
N HIS A 120 -2.16 4.54 11.82
CA HIS A 120 -1.34 4.75 13.00
C HIS A 120 -2.15 4.52 14.29
N PRO A 121 -1.56 4.07 15.42
CA PRO A 121 -2.28 3.81 16.67
C PRO A 121 -3.03 5.00 17.27
N ASP A 122 -2.68 6.23 16.90
CA ASP A 122 -3.43 7.44 17.29
C ASP A 122 -4.76 7.61 16.54
N GLY A 123 -5.11 6.65 15.67
CA GLY A 123 -6.30 6.65 14.84
C GLY A 123 -6.15 7.44 13.54
N SER A 124 -5.01 8.04 13.28
CA SER A 124 -4.77 8.74 12.01
C SER A 124 -4.54 7.76 10.86
N ILE A 125 -5.01 8.17 9.67
CA ILE A 125 -4.85 7.43 8.43
C ILE A 125 -3.86 8.18 7.55
N TRP A 126 -2.83 7.48 7.09
CA TRP A 126 -1.80 8.01 6.23
C TRP A 126 -1.93 7.38 4.85
N PHE A 127 -1.81 8.18 3.79
CA PHE A 127 -1.99 7.67 2.43
C PHE A 127 -1.11 8.40 1.43
N THR A 128 -0.81 7.73 0.31
CA THR A 128 -0.09 8.27 -0.84
C THR A 128 -1.06 8.76 -1.89
N ASP A 129 -0.72 9.86 -2.58
CA ASP A 129 -1.58 10.47 -3.61
C ASP A 129 -0.82 10.73 -4.94
N PRO A 130 -0.39 9.66 -5.63
CA PRO A 130 0.20 9.75 -6.97
C PRO A 130 -0.88 9.95 -8.05
N PRO A 131 -0.51 10.17 -9.33
CA PRO A 131 -1.46 10.44 -10.40
C PRO A 131 -1.91 9.20 -11.19
N TYR A 132 -1.70 7.95 -10.69
CA TYR A 132 -1.91 6.75 -11.50
C TYR A 132 -3.34 6.61 -11.98
N GLY A 133 -4.32 6.80 -11.10
CA GLY A 133 -5.74 6.71 -11.41
C GLY A 133 -6.28 7.83 -12.30
N ILE A 134 -5.51 8.92 -12.52
CA ILE A 134 -5.92 10.04 -13.37
C ILE A 134 -5.10 10.18 -14.67
N ARG A 135 -4.09 9.34 -14.89
CA ARG A 135 -3.31 9.35 -16.14
C ARG A 135 -4.13 8.91 -17.36
N GLY A 136 -5.13 8.06 -17.15
CA GLY A 136 -5.96 7.49 -18.20
C GLY A 136 -7.27 6.95 -17.64
N ASN A 137 -7.97 6.12 -18.46
CA ASN A 137 -9.27 5.53 -18.08
C ASN A 137 -9.16 4.02 -17.80
N TYR A 138 -7.95 3.53 -17.52
CA TYR A 138 -7.73 2.12 -17.24
C TYR A 138 -7.86 1.79 -15.74
N GLU A 139 -7.26 2.65 -14.89
CA GLU A 139 -7.26 2.50 -13.43
C GLU A 139 -8.20 3.48 -12.72
N GLY A 140 -8.86 4.35 -13.45
CA GLY A 140 -9.74 5.39 -12.93
C GLY A 140 -10.25 6.26 -14.07
N ASN A 141 -10.30 7.57 -13.86
CA ASN A 141 -10.80 8.53 -14.84
C ASN A 141 -9.74 9.61 -15.13
N ARG A 142 -9.41 9.81 -16.40
CA ARG A 142 -8.44 10.83 -16.80
C ARG A 142 -8.85 12.20 -16.26
N ALA A 143 -7.91 12.84 -15.54
CA ALA A 143 -8.10 14.17 -14.97
C ALA A 143 -6.76 14.92 -14.89
N GLU A 144 -6.82 16.20 -14.56
CA GLU A 144 -5.65 17.02 -14.30
C GLU A 144 -5.09 16.74 -12.89
N GLN A 145 -3.76 16.69 -12.78
CA GLN A 145 -3.06 16.66 -11.51
C GLN A 145 -3.08 18.06 -10.89
N LEU A 146 -3.66 18.18 -9.69
CA LEU A 146 -3.88 19.47 -9.02
C LEU A 146 -2.91 19.70 -7.86
N HIS A 147 -2.33 18.63 -7.31
CA HIS A 147 -1.40 18.70 -6.19
C HIS A 147 -0.04 18.09 -6.54
N PRO A 148 1.06 18.51 -5.89
CA PRO A 148 2.30 17.77 -5.88
C PRO A 148 2.07 16.33 -5.42
N LEU A 149 2.87 15.39 -5.93
CA LEU A 149 2.80 13.99 -5.49
C LEU A 149 3.24 13.91 -4.03
N SER A 150 2.40 13.40 -3.17
CA SER A 150 2.54 13.63 -1.73
C SER A 150 2.09 12.43 -0.90
N VAL A 151 2.53 12.44 0.35
CA VAL A 151 1.94 11.64 1.43
C VAL A 151 1.10 12.58 2.29
N TYR A 152 -0.11 12.16 2.61
CA TYR A 152 -1.04 12.87 3.47
C TYR A 152 -1.32 12.09 4.76
N ARG A 153 -1.72 12.83 5.79
CA ARG A 153 -2.23 12.31 7.06
C ARG A 153 -3.58 12.94 7.35
N VAL A 154 -4.56 12.12 7.69
CA VAL A 154 -5.86 12.56 8.22
C VAL A 154 -5.93 12.12 9.67
N ASP A 155 -6.17 13.05 10.59
CA ASP A 155 -6.33 12.74 12.00
C ASP A 155 -7.77 12.32 12.36
N SER A 156 -7.98 11.93 13.62
CA SER A 156 -9.30 11.49 14.10
C SER A 156 -10.39 12.58 14.08
N SER A 157 -10.00 13.87 13.93
CA SER A 157 -10.96 14.97 13.75
C SER A 157 -11.36 15.18 12.28
N GLY A 158 -10.70 14.46 11.34
CA GLY A 158 -10.86 14.64 9.90
C GLY A 158 -9.97 15.74 9.30
N GLN A 159 -9.04 16.31 10.08
CA GLN A 159 -8.10 17.28 9.54
C GLN A 159 -7.05 16.60 8.70
N ILE A 160 -6.99 16.99 7.41
CA ILE A 160 -5.97 16.53 6.47
C ILE A 160 -4.75 17.44 6.46
N ASN A 161 -3.57 16.84 6.44
CA ASN A 161 -2.28 17.52 6.32
C ASN A 161 -1.39 16.81 5.32
N ARG A 162 -0.74 17.56 4.44
CA ARG A 162 0.35 17.05 3.63
C ARG A 162 1.59 16.93 4.51
N VAL A 163 2.13 15.71 4.66
CA VAL A 163 3.25 15.44 5.57
C VAL A 163 4.60 15.40 4.87
N THR A 164 4.62 15.08 3.57
CA THR A 164 5.79 15.23 2.70
C THR A 164 5.39 15.25 1.23
N ASP A 165 6.12 16.00 0.43
CA ASP A 165 6.17 15.99 -1.04
C ASP A 165 7.61 15.77 -1.55
N ASP A 166 8.54 15.38 -0.65
CA ASP A 166 9.91 15.01 -0.99
C ASP A 166 9.98 13.54 -1.48
N ILE A 167 9.19 13.24 -2.51
CA ILE A 167 9.15 11.92 -3.14
C ILE A 167 8.62 12.05 -4.57
N ASP A 168 9.31 11.46 -5.56
CA ASP A 168 8.99 11.66 -6.97
C ASP A 168 7.69 10.99 -7.40
N ALA A 169 7.41 9.78 -6.90
CA ALA A 169 6.20 9.03 -7.21
C ALA A 169 5.87 8.05 -6.06
N PRO A 170 5.19 8.53 -5.01
CA PRO A 170 4.83 7.70 -3.86
C PRO A 170 3.88 6.60 -4.28
N ASN A 171 4.11 5.38 -3.77
CA ASN A 171 3.28 4.22 -4.01
C ASN A 171 2.90 3.56 -2.67
N GLY A 172 3.27 2.31 -2.40
CA GLY A 172 3.00 1.64 -1.13
C GLY A 172 3.64 2.34 0.07
N LEU A 173 2.99 2.27 1.23
CA LEU A 173 3.54 2.80 2.47
C LEU A 173 3.23 1.88 3.66
N CYS A 174 4.14 1.88 4.65
CA CYS A 174 3.93 1.16 5.92
C CYS A 174 4.76 1.76 7.04
N PHE A 175 4.30 1.58 8.27
CA PHE A 175 5.09 1.91 9.46
C PHE A 175 6.01 0.77 9.86
N SER A 176 7.10 1.11 10.59
CA SER A 176 7.82 0.14 11.41
C SER A 176 6.92 -0.43 12.53
N PRO A 177 7.27 -1.60 13.12
CA PRO A 177 6.42 -2.22 14.16
C PRO A 177 6.17 -1.35 15.38
N ASP A 178 7.09 -0.45 15.71
CA ASP A 178 6.99 0.52 16.81
C ASP A 178 6.41 1.88 16.39
N TYR A 179 6.02 2.02 15.10
CA TYR A 179 5.48 3.25 14.50
C TYR A 179 6.42 4.47 14.54
N SER A 180 7.70 4.25 14.83
CA SER A 180 8.70 5.34 14.86
C SER A 180 9.19 5.74 13.47
N LEU A 181 9.02 4.87 12.47
CA LEU A 181 9.41 5.09 11.08
C LEU A 181 8.24 4.91 10.12
N LEU A 182 8.20 5.74 9.08
CA LEU A 182 7.33 5.56 7.91
C LEU A 182 8.19 5.26 6.69
N TYR A 183 7.95 4.11 6.07
CA TYR A 183 8.52 3.72 4.78
C TYR A 183 7.55 4.04 3.65
N VAL A 184 8.07 4.56 2.53
CA VAL A 184 7.27 4.83 1.32
C VAL A 184 8.05 4.38 0.09
N ALA A 185 7.43 3.55 -0.73
CA ALA A 185 7.95 3.14 -2.02
C ALA A 185 7.94 4.31 -3.00
N ASN A 186 9.03 4.53 -3.71
CA ASN A 186 9.19 5.54 -4.73
C ASN A 186 9.38 4.89 -6.10
N THR A 187 8.35 4.93 -6.93
CA THR A 187 8.37 4.38 -8.28
C THR A 187 8.86 5.39 -9.33
N GLY A 188 9.25 6.58 -8.90
CA GLY A 188 9.82 7.63 -9.75
C GLY A 188 11.26 7.35 -10.19
N ALA A 189 11.98 8.41 -10.51
CA ALA A 189 13.37 8.33 -10.99
C ALA A 189 14.31 7.70 -9.95
N GLY A 190 14.04 7.90 -8.65
CA GLY A 190 14.80 7.34 -7.54
C GLY A 190 14.78 5.82 -7.50
N ARG A 191 13.64 5.19 -7.79
CA ARG A 191 13.43 3.74 -7.70
C ARG A 191 13.97 3.17 -6.38
N ASP A 192 13.58 3.80 -5.29
CA ASP A 192 14.05 3.49 -3.94
C ASP A 192 12.86 3.30 -2.99
N ILE A 193 13.14 2.87 -1.78
CA ILE A 193 12.22 3.03 -0.66
C ILE A 193 12.81 4.14 0.21
N LYS A 194 12.03 5.19 0.44
CA LYS A 194 12.38 6.25 1.38
C LYS A 194 11.86 5.95 2.77
N VAL A 195 12.51 6.51 3.78
CA VAL A 195 12.09 6.38 5.18
C VAL A 195 12.20 7.74 5.87
N TRP A 196 11.25 8.01 6.75
CA TRP A 196 11.21 9.17 7.63
C TRP A 196 11.01 8.74 9.08
N ASP A 197 11.55 9.54 10.00
CA ASP A 197 11.24 9.46 11.42
C ASP A 197 9.86 10.09 11.66
N VAL A 198 8.99 9.41 12.39
CA VAL A 198 7.65 9.88 12.76
C VAL A 198 7.74 10.67 14.06
N ASP A 199 7.40 11.96 14.01
CA ASP A 199 7.36 12.86 15.16
C ASP A 199 5.94 13.41 15.33
N GLY A 200 5.08 12.64 15.99
CA GLY A 200 3.66 12.94 16.11
C GLY A 200 2.96 13.03 14.75
N ALA A 201 2.49 14.22 14.38
CA ALA A 201 1.81 14.46 13.10
C ALA A 201 2.78 14.81 11.94
N ARG A 202 4.09 14.74 12.14
CA ARG A 202 5.11 15.22 11.19
C ARG A 202 6.10 14.12 10.84
N LEU A 203 6.69 14.27 9.66
CA LEU A 203 7.82 13.47 9.21
C LEU A 203 9.10 14.31 9.31
N ARG A 204 10.20 13.67 9.74
CA ARG A 204 11.53 14.26 9.85
C ARG A 204 12.59 13.36 9.24
N ASN A 205 13.75 13.93 8.95
CA ASN A 205 14.96 13.20 8.55
C ASN A 205 14.72 12.23 7.38
N GLY A 206 14.00 12.70 6.34
CA GLY A 206 13.75 11.92 5.13
C GLY A 206 15.06 11.47 4.48
N ARG A 207 15.17 10.17 4.16
CA ARG A 207 16.36 9.56 3.58
C ARG A 207 16.00 8.33 2.76
N VAL A 208 16.91 7.92 1.89
CA VAL A 208 16.81 6.62 1.22
C VAL A 208 17.02 5.52 2.25
N PHE A 209 16.09 4.59 2.32
CA PHE A 209 16.21 3.36 3.12
C PHE A 209 16.98 2.30 2.34
N THR A 210 16.54 2.02 1.12
CA THR A 210 17.19 1.04 0.24
C THR A 210 16.88 1.30 -1.23
N GLU A 211 17.76 0.84 -2.09
CA GLU A 211 17.56 0.73 -3.54
C GLU A 211 17.41 -0.74 -3.89
N LEU A 212 16.31 -1.10 -4.56
CA LEU A 212 16.05 -2.47 -4.91
C LEU A 212 16.74 -2.86 -6.23
N VAL A 213 17.34 -4.04 -6.23
CA VAL A 213 17.97 -4.63 -7.41
C VAL A 213 17.30 -5.98 -7.70
N ASP A 214 16.98 -6.23 -8.96
CA ASP A 214 16.55 -7.54 -9.42
C ASP A 214 17.79 -8.49 -9.44
N PRO A 215 17.87 -9.49 -8.55
CA PRO A 215 19.04 -10.34 -8.44
C PRO A 215 19.22 -11.28 -9.65
N THR A 216 18.27 -11.33 -10.56
CA THR A 216 18.35 -12.15 -11.79
C THR A 216 18.95 -11.38 -12.97
N THR A 217 18.89 -10.05 -12.95
CA THR A 217 19.34 -9.19 -14.05
C THR A 217 20.37 -8.14 -13.63
N ASP A 218 20.62 -8.02 -12.33
CA ASP A 218 21.46 -6.98 -11.72
C ASP A 218 21.00 -5.54 -12.08
N SER A 219 19.72 -5.38 -12.34
CA SER A 219 19.12 -4.10 -12.73
C SER A 219 18.32 -3.49 -11.59
N ARG A 220 18.39 -2.17 -11.42
CA ARG A 220 17.54 -1.46 -10.46
C ARG A 220 16.07 -1.66 -10.80
N THR A 221 15.28 -1.96 -9.77
CA THR A 221 13.83 -2.08 -9.85
C THR A 221 13.17 -1.14 -8.84
N SER A 222 11.89 -0.88 -8.99
CA SER A 222 11.10 -0.11 -8.02
C SER A 222 10.19 -1.03 -7.22
N ALA A 223 9.96 -0.68 -5.96
CA ALA A 223 8.88 -1.26 -5.18
C ALA A 223 7.55 -0.65 -5.59
N ASP A 224 6.49 -1.46 -5.51
CA ASP A 224 5.09 -1.07 -5.65
C ASP A 224 4.43 -1.02 -4.26
N GLY A 225 3.55 -1.95 -3.91
CA GLY A 225 3.04 -2.11 -2.56
C GLY A 225 4.12 -2.62 -1.60
N ILE A 226 4.13 -2.10 -0.37
CA ILE A 226 5.05 -2.53 0.68
C ILE A 226 4.32 -2.80 1.99
N ARG A 227 4.82 -3.76 2.78
CA ARG A 227 4.33 -4.03 4.15
C ARG A 227 5.50 -4.35 5.07
N CYS A 228 5.39 -3.96 6.33
CA CYS A 228 6.39 -4.27 7.34
C CYS A 228 5.92 -5.44 8.22
N ASP A 229 6.80 -6.41 8.47
CA ASP A 229 6.54 -7.50 9.41
C ASP A 229 6.92 -7.13 10.85
N VAL A 230 6.61 -8.02 11.79
CA VAL A 230 6.88 -7.80 13.23
C VAL A 230 8.37 -7.77 13.57
N ASP A 231 9.23 -8.28 12.70
CA ASP A 231 10.69 -8.24 12.86
C ASP A 231 11.29 -6.96 12.26
N GLY A 232 10.46 -6.10 11.65
CA GLY A 232 10.87 -4.84 11.02
C GLY A 232 11.34 -5.00 9.57
N ASN A 233 11.18 -6.18 8.94
CA ASN A 233 11.51 -6.31 7.54
C ASN A 233 10.41 -5.69 6.67
N VAL A 234 10.82 -5.01 5.61
CA VAL A 234 9.91 -4.47 4.59
C VAL A 234 9.78 -5.49 3.45
N TRP A 235 8.57 -5.97 3.24
CA TRP A 235 8.20 -6.86 2.13
C TRP A 235 7.69 -6.00 1.00
N ALA A 236 8.40 -6.04 -0.13
CA ALA A 236 8.18 -5.12 -1.25
C ALA A 236 7.83 -5.89 -2.52
N GLY A 237 6.66 -5.60 -3.09
CA GLY A 237 6.30 -6.03 -4.44
C GLY A 237 7.23 -5.37 -5.45
N ALA A 238 8.13 -6.15 -6.06
CA ALA A 238 9.14 -5.67 -7.00
C ALA A 238 9.55 -6.79 -7.95
N ARG A 239 10.40 -6.51 -8.93
CA ARG A 239 10.97 -7.60 -9.75
C ARG A 239 12.09 -8.33 -9.01
N PRO A 240 12.21 -9.65 -9.16
CA PRO A 240 11.34 -10.55 -9.95
C PRO A 240 10.12 -11.09 -9.21
N GLY A 241 9.85 -10.63 -7.98
CA GLY A 241 8.76 -11.09 -7.13
C GLY A 241 8.63 -10.22 -5.88
N VAL A 242 8.44 -10.80 -4.69
CA VAL A 242 8.43 -10.04 -3.44
C VAL A 242 9.83 -10.05 -2.84
N GLN A 243 10.46 -8.88 -2.77
CA GLN A 243 11.75 -8.72 -2.12
C GLN A 243 11.55 -8.43 -0.63
N VAL A 244 12.40 -9.01 0.22
CA VAL A 244 12.37 -8.82 1.67
C VAL A 244 13.61 -8.07 2.08
N VAL A 245 13.41 -6.88 2.64
CA VAL A 245 14.46 -5.95 3.06
C VAL A 245 14.51 -5.92 4.57
N ALA A 246 15.66 -6.23 5.15
CA ALA A 246 15.88 -6.18 6.59
C ALA A 246 15.95 -4.74 7.12
N PRO A 247 15.83 -4.52 8.44
CA PRO A 247 15.83 -3.16 9.03
C PRO A 247 17.09 -2.33 8.77
N ASP A 248 18.20 -2.97 8.41
CA ASP A 248 19.46 -2.31 8.02
C ASP A 248 19.51 -1.88 6.54
N GLY A 249 18.46 -2.19 5.76
CA GLY A 249 18.34 -1.86 4.34
C GLY A 249 18.84 -2.94 3.38
N ASP A 250 19.37 -4.06 3.89
CA ASP A 250 19.83 -5.17 3.06
C ASP A 250 18.65 -5.98 2.52
N THR A 251 18.65 -6.30 1.23
CA THR A 251 17.71 -7.29 0.67
C THR A 251 18.18 -8.70 1.05
N ILE A 252 17.39 -9.39 1.88
CA ILE A 252 17.75 -10.70 2.44
C ILE A 252 17.19 -11.89 1.65
N GLY A 253 16.15 -11.67 0.86
CA GLY A 253 15.55 -12.73 0.06
C GLY A 253 14.49 -12.25 -0.91
N VAL A 254 14.08 -13.16 -1.81
CA VAL A 254 13.04 -12.93 -2.83
C VAL A 254 12.15 -14.16 -2.95
N ILE A 255 10.83 -13.95 -2.96
CA ILE A 255 9.81 -14.96 -3.20
C ILE A 255 9.28 -14.81 -4.63
#